data_fa9b73b8d86eb271489453c4c215e07b
#
_entry.id   fa9b73b8d86eb271489453c4c215e07b
#
_cell.length_a   1.000
_cell.length_b   1.000
_cell.length_c   1.000
_cell.angle_alpha   90.00
_cell.angle_beta   90.00
_cell.angle_gamma   90.00
#
_symmetry.space_group_name_H-M   'P 1'
#
loop_
_entity.id
_entity.type
_entity.pdbx_description
1 polymer ?
#
loop_
_entity_poly.entity_id
_entity_poly.type
_entity_poly.pdbx_seq_one_letter_code
_entity_poly.pdbx_strand_id
1 'polypeptide(L)'
;MKRLLLLMFAFLLLMPIEANSQRKRNQKQTSTEKVSLNAFKFRNIGPAFLSGRISDIAIHPENENTWYITAGSGGVWMTDNAGTTWNPIFDNETSYSIGAIAIDTSNTNIIWVGTGENVGGRHVAYGDGIYKSSDAGKSWTNMGLKKSEHISKIIVHPNNSDIVWVAVQGPLWSSGGERGLYKTVDGGKNWRKTLGNSEWTGVTDIMIDPRNPDLIYAATWDRHRTVAAYMGGGPGSGIHKSEDGGETWRELTNGIPKSNLGKIGIAISYQKPDVIYAAIEEDRTKGGVYRSTDKGESWKKMSNTVSGGTGPHYYQELYTSPHEFDRLYLMNVHILTSK
;
A
#
# COMPACT_ATOMS: atom_id res chain seq x y z
N MET A 1 -64.81 -36.59 -20.21
CA MET A 1 -63.94 -35.88 -21.17
C MET A 1 -64.50 -34.52 -21.64
N LYS A 2 -65.80 -34.34 -21.89
CA LYS A 2 -66.35 -33.06 -22.39
C LYS A 2 -66.32 -31.90 -21.36
N ARG A 3 -66.35 -32.16 -20.04
CA ARG A 3 -66.26 -31.09 -18.98
C ARG A 3 -64.88 -30.59 -18.74
N LEU A 4 -63.84 -31.37 -19.05
CA LEU A 4 -62.45 -30.94 -18.86
C LEU A 4 -61.97 -30.01 -19.97
N LEU A 5 -62.50 -30.19 -21.19
CA LEU A 5 -62.19 -29.29 -22.31
C LEU A 5 -62.84 -27.93 -22.19
N LEU A 6 -63.98 -27.78 -21.51
CA LEU A 6 -64.66 -26.51 -21.29
C LEU A 6 -63.88 -25.65 -20.27
N LEU A 7 -63.27 -26.26 -19.26
CA LEU A 7 -62.46 -25.56 -18.29
C LEU A 7 -61.11 -25.05 -18.85
N MET A 8 -60.51 -25.80 -19.78
CA MET A 8 -59.32 -25.32 -20.49
C MET A 8 -59.60 -24.16 -21.43
N PHE A 9 -60.77 -24.09 -22.04
CA PHE A 9 -61.16 -22.99 -22.94
C PHE A 9 -61.54 -21.72 -22.16
N ALA A 10 -62.07 -21.85 -20.93
CA ALA A 10 -62.38 -20.73 -20.07
C ALA A 10 -61.10 -20.08 -19.46
N PHE A 11 -60.03 -20.87 -19.29
CA PHE A 11 -58.74 -20.34 -18.78
C PHE A 11 -57.93 -19.56 -19.84
N LEU A 12 -58.17 -19.86 -21.15
CA LEU A 12 -57.52 -19.15 -22.26
C LEU A 12 -58.15 -17.77 -22.54
N LEU A 13 -59.36 -17.49 -22.02
CA LEU A 13 -60.04 -16.21 -22.20
C LEU A 13 -59.77 -15.18 -21.10
N LEU A 14 -59.01 -15.54 -20.06
CA LEU A 14 -58.68 -14.70 -18.94
C LEU A 14 -57.19 -14.24 -18.92
N MET A 15 -56.48 -14.44 -20.01
CA MET A 15 -55.16 -13.79 -20.10
C MET A 15 -55.33 -12.31 -20.42
N PRO A 16 -54.80 -11.40 -19.61
CA PRO A 16 -54.79 -9.97 -19.94
C PRO A 16 -53.96 -9.78 -21.19
N ILE A 17 -54.61 -9.28 -22.25
CA ILE A 17 -53.89 -8.79 -23.43
C ILE A 17 -53.19 -7.51 -22.97
N GLU A 18 -51.90 -7.63 -22.62
CA GLU A 18 -51.05 -6.48 -22.47
C GLU A 18 -50.93 -5.81 -23.85
N ALA A 19 -51.74 -4.80 -24.07
CA ALA A 19 -51.59 -3.91 -25.20
C ALA A 19 -50.29 -3.12 -25.02
N ASN A 20 -49.19 -3.62 -25.59
CA ASN A 20 -47.98 -2.88 -25.74
C ASN A 20 -48.20 -1.68 -26.68
N SER A 21 -48.78 -0.62 -26.13
CA SER A 21 -48.75 0.70 -26.74
C SER A 21 -47.33 1.26 -26.64
N GLN A 22 -46.45 0.77 -27.56
CA GLN A 22 -45.19 1.48 -27.78
C GLN A 22 -45.46 2.83 -28.41
N ARG A 23 -45.82 3.78 -27.59
CA ARG A 23 -45.70 5.20 -27.91
C ARG A 23 -44.19 5.45 -28.06
N LYS A 24 -43.67 5.48 -29.29
CA LYS A 24 -42.37 6.00 -29.63
C LYS A 24 -42.32 7.44 -29.08
N ARG A 25 -41.92 7.59 -27.82
CA ARG A 25 -41.50 8.84 -27.29
C ARG A 25 -40.20 9.15 -27.99
N ASN A 26 -40.21 10.03 -28.96
CA ASN A 26 -39.01 10.69 -29.44
C ASN A 26 -38.37 11.36 -28.23
N GLN A 27 -37.51 10.62 -27.55
CA GLN A 27 -36.53 11.23 -26.66
C GLN A 27 -35.62 12.06 -27.57
N LYS A 28 -35.94 13.38 -27.67
CA LYS A 28 -34.91 14.34 -28.00
C LYS A 28 -33.77 14.04 -27.01
N GLN A 29 -32.70 13.40 -27.47
CA GLN A 29 -31.43 13.40 -26.79
C GLN A 29 -31.05 14.88 -26.65
N THR A 30 -31.41 15.46 -25.53
CA THR A 30 -30.76 16.70 -25.06
C THR A 30 -29.30 16.26 -24.92
N SER A 31 -28.49 16.63 -25.91
CA SER A 31 -27.04 16.66 -25.74
C SER A 31 -26.82 17.49 -24.48
N THR A 32 -26.48 16.83 -23.38
CA THR A 32 -25.89 17.52 -22.23
C THR A 32 -24.64 18.15 -22.79
N GLU A 33 -24.69 19.44 -23.11
CA GLU A 33 -23.49 20.22 -23.36
C GLU A 33 -22.56 19.90 -22.20
N LYS A 34 -21.41 19.33 -22.52
CA LYS A 34 -20.37 19.12 -21.52
C LYS A 34 -19.99 20.51 -21.04
N VAL A 35 -20.46 20.89 -19.87
CA VAL A 35 -20.07 22.13 -19.23
C VAL A 35 -18.54 22.09 -19.13
N SER A 36 -17.88 22.96 -19.87
CA SER A 36 -16.43 23.10 -19.81
C SER A 36 -16.08 23.83 -18.51
N LEU A 37 -15.34 23.15 -17.65
CA LEU A 37 -14.80 23.73 -16.42
C LEU A 37 -13.43 24.39 -16.63
N ASN A 38 -12.96 24.53 -17.86
CA ASN A 38 -11.64 25.08 -18.19
C ASN A 38 -11.45 26.54 -17.73
N ALA A 39 -12.53 27.26 -17.43
CA ALA A 39 -12.45 28.60 -16.85
C ALA A 39 -12.05 28.61 -15.38
N PHE A 40 -12.26 27.49 -14.69
CA PHE A 40 -11.87 27.33 -13.28
C PHE A 40 -10.45 26.83 -13.21
N LYS A 41 -9.54 27.71 -12.84
CA LYS A 41 -8.14 27.34 -12.58
C LYS A 41 -7.94 27.19 -11.09
N PHE A 42 -7.61 26.00 -10.63
CA PHE A 42 -7.14 25.80 -9.28
C PHE A 42 -5.70 26.29 -9.17
N ARG A 43 -5.38 26.91 -8.05
CA ARG A 43 -4.00 27.22 -7.68
C ARG A 43 -3.67 26.45 -6.41
N ASN A 44 -2.48 25.90 -6.36
CA ASN A 44 -1.97 25.35 -5.11
C ASN A 44 -1.76 26.51 -4.12
N ILE A 45 -2.28 26.37 -2.91
CA ILE A 45 -2.11 27.35 -1.83
C ILE A 45 -1.06 26.90 -0.82
N GLY A 46 -0.31 25.82 -1.13
CA GLY A 46 0.70 25.22 -0.27
C GLY A 46 0.10 24.27 0.78
N PRO A 47 0.95 23.60 1.57
CA PRO A 47 0.47 22.76 2.65
C PRO A 47 -0.29 23.62 3.66
N ALA A 48 -1.53 23.21 3.95
CA ALA A 48 -2.28 23.80 5.05
C ALA A 48 -1.66 23.35 6.40
N PHE A 49 -1.90 24.10 7.46
CA PHE A 49 -1.37 23.81 8.80
C PHE A 49 -1.70 22.38 9.31
N LEU A 50 -2.76 21.74 8.80
CA LEU A 50 -3.19 20.39 9.16
C LEU A 50 -3.44 19.51 7.91
N SER A 51 -2.61 19.61 6.91
CA SER A 51 -2.88 19.04 5.58
C SER A 51 -2.48 17.58 5.38
N GLY A 52 -2.39 16.81 6.42
CA GLY A 52 -2.13 15.37 6.28
C GLY A 52 -0.89 14.90 7.03
N ARG A 53 -0.64 13.60 6.96
CA ARG A 53 0.47 12.92 7.60
C ARG A 53 1.56 12.71 6.57
N ILE A 54 2.81 12.87 6.95
CA ILE A 54 3.93 12.39 6.13
C ILE A 54 3.88 10.87 6.13
N SER A 55 3.71 10.30 4.96
CA SER A 55 3.63 8.84 4.79
C SER A 55 4.97 8.21 4.46
N ASP A 56 5.84 8.91 3.74
CA ASP A 56 7.18 8.42 3.43
C ASP A 56 8.11 9.59 3.06
N ILE A 57 9.42 9.34 3.14
CA ILE A 57 10.47 10.31 2.80
C ILE A 57 11.55 9.58 2.00
N ALA A 58 11.95 10.14 0.86
CA ALA A 58 13.08 9.70 0.09
C ALA A 58 14.11 10.82 -0.06
N ILE A 59 15.35 10.56 0.35
CA ILE A 59 16.45 11.50 0.24
C ILE A 59 17.31 11.07 -0.96
N HIS A 60 17.68 12.04 -1.80
CA HIS A 60 18.53 11.79 -2.98
C HIS A 60 19.90 11.27 -2.54
N PRO A 61 20.36 10.10 -3.03
CA PRO A 61 21.55 9.42 -2.50
C PRO A 61 22.85 10.21 -2.72
N GLU A 62 22.91 11.06 -3.73
CA GLU A 62 24.10 11.86 -4.08
C GLU A 62 23.96 13.35 -3.72
N ASN A 63 22.79 13.79 -3.26
CA ASN A 63 22.54 15.19 -2.90
C ASN A 63 21.62 15.29 -1.68
N GLU A 64 22.20 15.39 -0.52
CA GLU A 64 21.50 15.47 0.78
C GLU A 64 20.58 16.71 0.92
N ASN A 65 20.64 17.67 0.00
CA ASN A 65 19.73 18.81 -0.01
C ASN A 65 18.42 18.54 -0.78
N THR A 66 18.37 17.45 -1.57
CA THR A 66 17.19 17.08 -2.35
C THR A 66 16.41 15.98 -1.66
N TRP A 67 15.19 16.30 -1.22
CA TRP A 67 14.28 15.37 -0.58
C TRP A 67 12.95 15.35 -1.30
N TYR A 68 12.30 14.20 -1.24
CA TYR A 68 10.92 14.01 -1.64
C TYR A 68 10.14 13.52 -0.42
N ILE A 69 9.04 14.20 -0.11
CA ILE A 69 8.12 13.77 0.93
C ILE A 69 6.75 13.47 0.33
N THR A 70 6.10 12.47 0.89
CA THR A 70 4.75 12.11 0.51
C THR A 70 3.79 12.36 1.65
N ALA A 71 2.60 12.82 1.31
CA ALA A 71 1.55 13.05 2.29
C ALA A 71 0.36 12.12 2.02
N GLY A 72 -0.15 11.49 3.08
CA GLY A 72 -1.30 10.61 3.00
C GLY A 72 -2.56 11.27 2.44
N SER A 73 -2.60 12.60 2.42
CA SER A 73 -3.68 13.40 1.85
C SER A 73 -3.16 14.74 1.31
N GLY A 74 -2.04 14.74 0.58
CA GLY A 74 -1.42 15.99 0.14
C GLY A 74 -0.42 15.86 -1.01
N GLY A 75 -0.42 14.72 -1.72
CA GLY A 75 0.43 14.52 -2.88
C GLY A 75 1.91 14.32 -2.54
N VAL A 76 2.78 14.68 -3.47
CA VAL A 76 4.24 14.58 -3.35
C VAL A 76 4.85 15.97 -3.42
N TRP A 77 5.78 16.23 -2.52
CA TRP A 77 6.49 17.50 -2.41
C TRP A 77 8.00 17.27 -2.52
N MET A 78 8.67 18.14 -3.22
CA MET A 78 10.13 18.12 -3.39
C MET A 78 10.76 19.38 -2.81
N THR A 79 11.90 19.23 -2.15
CA THR A 79 12.83 20.30 -1.82
C THR A 79 14.18 20.04 -2.48
N ASP A 80 14.90 21.10 -2.86
CA ASP A 80 16.28 21.06 -3.35
C ASP A 80 17.26 21.84 -2.45
N ASN A 81 16.77 22.27 -1.28
CA ASN A 81 17.49 23.12 -0.34
C ASN A 81 17.26 22.70 1.13
N ALA A 82 17.29 21.39 1.38
CA ALA A 82 17.17 20.77 2.69
C ALA A 82 15.92 21.22 3.48
N GLY A 83 14.78 21.33 2.79
CA GLY A 83 13.50 21.63 3.41
C GLY A 83 13.21 23.12 3.63
N THR A 84 14.04 24.03 3.12
CA THR A 84 13.79 25.48 3.25
C THR A 84 12.58 25.90 2.41
N THR A 85 12.45 25.37 1.21
CA THR A 85 11.27 25.56 0.35
C THR A 85 10.80 24.23 -0.23
N TRP A 86 9.50 24.13 -0.52
CA TRP A 86 8.86 22.92 -1.03
C TRP A 86 8.03 23.22 -2.26
N ASN A 87 8.17 22.38 -3.28
CA ASN A 87 7.42 22.44 -4.52
C ASN A 87 6.55 21.20 -4.66
N PRO A 88 5.24 21.34 -4.91
CA PRO A 88 4.40 20.19 -5.23
C PRO A 88 4.75 19.69 -6.64
N ILE A 89 4.89 18.37 -6.78
CA ILE A 89 5.32 17.75 -8.04
C ILE A 89 4.36 16.68 -8.55
N PHE A 90 3.20 16.50 -7.89
CA PHE A 90 2.24 15.44 -8.20
C PHE A 90 0.79 15.95 -8.36
N ASP A 91 0.58 17.25 -8.38
CA ASP A 91 -0.74 17.89 -8.34
C ASP A 91 -1.61 17.64 -9.58
N ASN A 92 -1.00 17.24 -10.70
CA ASN A 92 -1.70 16.97 -11.95
C ASN A 92 -2.17 15.52 -12.08
N GLU A 93 -1.83 14.66 -11.09
CA GLU A 93 -2.18 13.26 -11.10
C GLU A 93 -3.55 13.02 -10.45
N THR A 94 -4.13 11.85 -10.69
CA THR A 94 -5.51 11.56 -10.27
C THR A 94 -5.64 11.25 -8.78
N SER A 95 -4.57 10.83 -8.12
CA SER A 95 -4.57 10.57 -6.68
C SER A 95 -3.74 11.59 -5.91
N TYR A 96 -4.29 12.09 -4.82
CA TYR A 96 -3.57 12.93 -3.85
C TYR A 96 -3.17 12.16 -2.58
N SER A 97 -3.64 10.93 -2.45
CA SER A 97 -3.31 10.05 -1.31
C SER A 97 -2.10 9.19 -1.67
N ILE A 98 -1.02 9.34 -0.92
CA ILE A 98 0.25 8.68 -1.21
C ILE A 98 0.65 7.80 -0.03
N GLY A 99 1.14 6.59 -0.32
CA GLY A 99 1.57 5.63 0.69
C GLY A 99 3.07 5.40 0.72
N ALA A 100 3.75 5.49 -0.42
CA ALA A 100 5.17 5.18 -0.52
C ALA A 100 5.87 5.97 -1.63
N ILE A 101 7.18 6.19 -1.48
CA ILE A 101 8.05 6.75 -2.51
C ILE A 101 9.40 6.03 -2.50
N ALA A 102 9.99 5.83 -3.68
CA ALA A 102 11.33 5.28 -3.81
C ALA A 102 12.09 5.97 -4.94
N ILE A 103 13.35 6.31 -4.68
CA ILE A 103 14.31 6.77 -5.69
C ILE A 103 15.14 5.55 -6.13
N ASP A 104 15.33 5.40 -7.41
CA ASP A 104 16.27 4.43 -7.95
C ASP A 104 17.71 4.90 -7.69
N THR A 105 18.44 4.15 -6.88
CA THR A 105 19.82 4.51 -6.51
C THR A 105 20.83 4.35 -7.65
N SER A 106 20.48 3.59 -8.69
CA SER A 106 21.31 3.44 -9.89
C SER A 106 21.02 4.50 -10.98
N ASN A 107 19.83 5.12 -10.92
CA ASN A 107 19.44 6.22 -11.79
C ASN A 107 18.47 7.17 -11.06
N THR A 108 18.99 8.18 -10.42
CA THR A 108 18.24 9.11 -9.55
C THR A 108 17.18 9.95 -10.26
N ASN A 109 17.12 9.93 -11.60
CA ASN A 109 16.00 10.49 -12.35
C ASN A 109 14.75 9.62 -12.28
N ILE A 110 14.90 8.33 -11.91
CA ILE A 110 13.78 7.42 -11.79
C ILE A 110 13.24 7.48 -10.35
N ILE A 111 11.97 7.86 -10.25
CA ILE A 111 11.25 7.92 -8.98
C ILE A 111 9.95 7.13 -9.12
N TRP A 112 9.65 6.34 -8.11
CA TRP A 112 8.41 5.59 -8.02
C TRP A 112 7.54 6.11 -6.89
N VAL A 113 6.25 6.25 -7.15
CA VAL A 113 5.24 6.67 -6.16
C VAL A 113 4.12 5.66 -6.12
N GLY A 114 3.87 5.12 -4.93
CA GLY A 114 2.73 4.26 -4.64
C GLY A 114 1.60 5.05 -4.02
N THR A 115 0.43 5.04 -4.66
CA THR A 115 -0.72 5.80 -4.20
C THR A 115 -1.56 5.04 -3.17
N GLY A 116 -2.31 5.81 -2.36
CA GLY A 116 -3.12 5.32 -1.26
C GLY A 116 -2.35 5.14 0.04
N GLU A 117 -2.70 5.92 1.06
CA GLU A 117 -2.04 5.91 2.36
C GLU A 117 -2.08 4.52 3.02
N ASN A 118 -0.98 4.09 3.64
CA ASN A 118 -0.75 2.76 4.17
C ASN A 118 -1.28 2.54 5.61
N VAL A 119 -2.39 3.16 5.97
CA VAL A 119 -3.02 3.04 7.29
C VAL A 119 -4.39 2.36 7.20
N GLY A 120 -4.94 1.94 8.35
CA GLY A 120 -6.24 1.27 8.45
C GLY A 120 -7.39 2.15 8.95
N GLY A 121 -7.21 3.47 9.00
CA GLY A 121 -8.23 4.41 9.49
C GLY A 121 -9.45 4.54 8.57
N ARG A 122 -10.61 4.92 9.12
CA ARG A 122 -11.82 5.17 8.32
C ARG A 122 -11.69 6.35 7.35
N HIS A 123 -10.79 7.27 7.68
CA HIS A 123 -10.52 8.50 6.93
C HIS A 123 -9.53 8.32 5.79
N VAL A 124 -8.93 7.11 5.67
CA VAL A 124 -7.89 6.86 4.68
C VAL A 124 -8.46 7.00 3.27
N ALA A 125 -7.81 7.82 2.46
CA ALA A 125 -8.09 7.91 1.04
C ALA A 125 -7.29 6.85 0.29
N TYR A 126 -7.90 6.26 -0.72
CA TYR A 126 -7.27 5.26 -1.56
C TYR A 126 -6.64 5.88 -2.80
N GLY A 127 -5.69 5.15 -3.35
CA GLY A 127 -5.00 5.50 -4.59
C GLY A 127 -5.53 4.71 -5.79
N ASP A 128 -4.87 4.92 -6.90
CA ASP A 128 -5.21 4.35 -8.21
C ASP A 128 -4.00 3.69 -8.90
N GLY A 129 -3.04 3.23 -8.11
CA GLY A 129 -1.92 2.43 -8.60
C GLY A 129 -0.55 3.02 -8.30
N ILE A 130 0.41 2.59 -9.11
CA ILE A 130 1.81 2.98 -9.01
C ILE A 130 2.19 3.90 -10.17
N TYR A 131 2.96 4.93 -9.86
CA TYR A 131 3.46 5.91 -10.82
C TYR A 131 4.97 5.89 -10.90
N LYS A 132 5.50 6.18 -12.08
CA LYS A 132 6.92 6.32 -12.36
C LYS A 132 7.19 7.68 -12.98
N SER A 133 8.20 8.36 -12.49
CA SER A 133 8.88 9.45 -13.16
C SER A 133 10.21 8.95 -13.72
N SER A 134 10.63 9.50 -14.86
CA SER A 134 11.95 9.27 -15.46
C SER A 134 12.74 10.57 -15.61
N ASP A 135 12.27 11.64 -14.98
CA ASP A 135 12.80 12.99 -15.10
C ASP A 135 12.86 13.75 -13.75
N ALA A 136 13.13 12.99 -12.68
CA ALA A 136 13.25 13.48 -11.30
C ALA A 136 11.95 14.16 -10.78
N GLY A 137 10.78 13.63 -11.16
CA GLY A 137 9.48 14.10 -10.68
C GLY A 137 8.85 15.24 -11.48
N LYS A 138 9.39 15.59 -12.64
CA LYS A 138 8.81 16.64 -13.51
C LYS A 138 7.58 16.15 -14.27
N SER A 139 7.53 14.86 -14.60
CA SER A 139 6.37 14.21 -15.19
C SER A 139 6.19 12.80 -14.65
N TRP A 140 4.94 12.30 -14.70
CA TRP A 140 4.56 11.02 -14.13
C TRP A 140 3.78 10.18 -15.13
N THR A 141 3.95 8.86 -15.02
CA THR A 141 3.19 7.88 -15.80
C THR A 141 2.64 6.82 -14.86
N ASN A 142 1.33 6.57 -14.91
CA ASN A 142 0.73 5.46 -14.17
C ASN A 142 1.17 4.13 -14.79
N MET A 143 1.85 3.30 -14.01
CA MET A 143 2.44 2.02 -14.42
C MET A 143 1.58 0.81 -14.04
N GLY A 144 0.32 1.00 -13.66
CA GLY A 144 -0.60 -0.08 -13.35
C GLY A 144 -0.89 -0.23 -11.86
N LEU A 145 -1.30 -1.44 -11.45
CA LEU A 145 -1.80 -1.76 -10.12
C LEU A 145 -2.95 -0.84 -9.69
N LYS A 146 -3.88 -0.56 -10.61
CA LYS A 146 -4.95 0.44 -10.42
C LYS A 146 -5.99 0.06 -9.37
N LYS A 147 -6.05 -1.23 -9.01
CA LYS A 147 -6.94 -1.76 -7.96
C LYS A 147 -6.19 -2.02 -6.64
N SER A 148 -4.99 -1.47 -6.49
CA SER A 148 -4.18 -1.62 -5.28
C SER A 148 -4.79 -0.91 -4.08
N GLU A 149 -5.43 0.21 -4.28
CA GLU A 149 -5.97 1.17 -3.31
C GLU A 149 -4.94 1.69 -2.29
N HIS A 150 -4.02 0.85 -1.79
CA HIS A 150 -3.04 1.22 -0.78
C HIS A 150 -1.71 0.51 -1.05
N ILE A 151 -0.69 1.28 -1.44
CA ILE A 151 0.68 0.81 -1.62
C ILE A 151 1.51 1.29 -0.43
N SER A 152 2.15 0.36 0.27
CA SER A 152 2.83 0.64 1.54
C SER A 152 4.34 0.73 1.42
N LYS A 153 4.95 0.07 0.44
CA LYS A 153 6.40 0.10 0.24
C LYS A 153 6.77 -0.20 -1.19
N ILE A 154 7.83 0.43 -1.65
CA ILE A 154 8.42 0.20 -2.97
C ILE A 154 9.92 0.00 -2.77
N ILE A 155 10.49 -1.03 -3.39
CA ILE A 155 11.93 -1.24 -3.45
C ILE A 155 12.34 -1.40 -4.91
N VAL A 156 13.29 -0.60 -5.34
CA VAL A 156 13.97 -0.75 -6.62
C VAL A 156 15.22 -1.58 -6.39
N HIS A 157 15.50 -2.53 -7.28
CA HIS A 157 16.71 -3.33 -7.18
C HIS A 157 17.96 -2.42 -7.33
N PRO A 158 18.95 -2.52 -6.42
CA PRO A 158 20.04 -1.54 -6.33
C PRO A 158 20.92 -1.43 -7.60
N ASN A 159 20.93 -2.46 -8.44
CA ASN A 159 21.78 -2.54 -9.64
C ASN A 159 20.98 -2.74 -10.93
N ASN A 160 19.62 -2.68 -10.89
CA ASN A 160 18.80 -2.91 -12.07
C ASN A 160 17.45 -2.18 -11.94
N SER A 161 17.32 -1.03 -12.60
CA SER A 161 16.11 -0.20 -12.61
C SER A 161 14.85 -0.89 -13.14
N ASP A 162 15.00 -2.00 -13.86
CA ASP A 162 13.87 -2.75 -14.41
C ASP A 162 13.22 -3.69 -13.39
N ILE A 163 13.93 -3.99 -12.29
CA ILE A 163 13.41 -4.86 -11.22
C ILE A 163 12.91 -4.00 -10.07
N VAL A 164 11.60 -4.12 -9.77
CA VAL A 164 10.96 -3.40 -8.68
C VAL A 164 9.98 -4.31 -7.95
N TRP A 165 9.96 -4.22 -6.63
CA TRP A 165 8.97 -4.86 -5.77
C TRP A 165 8.05 -3.83 -5.16
N VAL A 166 6.76 -4.14 -5.12
CA VAL A 166 5.71 -3.25 -4.60
C VAL A 166 4.86 -4.01 -3.58
N ALA A 167 4.90 -3.55 -2.34
CA ALA A 167 4.06 -4.06 -1.28
C ALA A 167 2.68 -3.40 -1.33
N VAL A 168 1.65 -4.19 -1.55
CA VAL A 168 0.27 -3.74 -1.74
C VAL A 168 -0.62 -4.29 -0.65
N GLN A 169 -1.20 -3.39 0.15
CA GLN A 169 -2.14 -3.77 1.20
C GLN A 169 -3.53 -4.10 0.65
N GLY A 170 -3.88 -3.54 -0.52
CA GLY A 170 -5.17 -3.73 -1.18
C GLY A 170 -6.34 -2.98 -0.53
N PRO A 171 -7.56 -3.17 -1.06
CA PRO A 171 -8.77 -2.51 -0.58
C PRO A 171 -9.01 -2.68 0.92
N LEU A 172 -9.39 -1.60 1.60
CA LEU A 172 -9.70 -1.66 3.04
C LEU A 172 -11.14 -2.15 3.30
N TRP A 173 -12.07 -1.81 2.41
CA TRP A 173 -13.51 -2.00 2.61
C TRP A 173 -14.09 -3.19 1.84
N SER A 174 -13.29 -3.84 1.00
CA SER A 174 -13.69 -4.99 0.21
C SER A 174 -12.60 -6.05 0.15
N SER A 175 -12.98 -7.28 -0.19
CA SER A 175 -12.04 -8.37 -0.51
C SER A 175 -11.40 -8.19 -1.88
N GLY A 176 -10.35 -8.94 -2.14
CA GLY A 176 -9.70 -9.00 -3.45
C GLY A 176 -8.94 -7.73 -3.81
N GLY A 177 -9.09 -7.25 -5.02
CA GLY A 177 -8.26 -6.21 -5.60
C GLY A 177 -6.84 -6.70 -5.89
N GLU A 178 -5.95 -5.76 -6.07
CA GLU A 178 -4.51 -6.06 -6.21
C GLU A 178 -3.87 -6.01 -4.81
N ARG A 179 -3.86 -7.16 -4.13
CA ARG A 179 -3.26 -7.38 -2.80
C ARG A 179 -2.06 -8.30 -2.90
N GLY A 180 -1.06 -8.08 -2.08
CA GLY A 180 0.11 -8.93 -2.00
C GLY A 180 1.39 -8.22 -2.37
N LEU A 181 2.44 -8.98 -2.66
CA LEU A 181 3.68 -8.45 -3.21
C LEU A 181 3.67 -8.62 -4.71
N TYR A 182 3.94 -7.53 -5.41
CA TYR A 182 4.09 -7.52 -6.86
C TYR A 182 5.53 -7.25 -7.24
N LYS A 183 5.99 -7.93 -8.30
CA LYS A 183 7.32 -7.77 -8.88
C LYS A 183 7.20 -7.46 -10.37
N THR A 184 7.99 -6.53 -10.84
CA THR A 184 8.29 -6.33 -12.26
C THR A 184 9.74 -6.65 -12.55
N VAL A 185 10.04 -7.01 -13.80
CA VAL A 185 11.40 -7.20 -14.32
C VAL A 185 11.60 -6.46 -15.64
N ASP A 186 10.67 -5.57 -15.97
CA ASP A 186 10.64 -4.82 -17.25
C ASP A 186 10.33 -3.32 -17.05
N GLY A 187 10.70 -2.80 -15.88
CA GLY A 187 10.56 -1.38 -15.54
C GLY A 187 9.11 -0.93 -15.32
N GLY A 188 8.23 -1.86 -14.92
CA GLY A 188 6.83 -1.61 -14.57
C GLY A 188 5.83 -1.79 -15.70
N LYS A 189 6.24 -2.31 -16.86
CA LYS A 189 5.33 -2.59 -17.98
C LYS A 189 4.39 -3.75 -17.65
N ASN A 190 4.91 -4.76 -16.95
CA ASN A 190 4.14 -5.90 -16.48
C ASN A 190 4.42 -6.17 -14.99
N TRP A 191 3.38 -6.58 -14.27
CA TRP A 191 3.45 -6.90 -12.85
C TRP A 191 2.99 -8.33 -12.60
N ARG A 192 3.76 -9.06 -11.78
CA ARG A 192 3.41 -10.40 -11.34
C ARG A 192 3.33 -10.44 -9.82
N LYS A 193 2.22 -10.99 -9.30
CA LYS A 193 2.08 -11.22 -7.87
C LYS A 193 2.95 -12.40 -7.44
N THR A 194 3.77 -12.22 -6.42
CA THR A 194 4.71 -13.24 -5.93
C THR A 194 4.42 -13.72 -4.50
N LEU A 195 3.68 -12.93 -3.71
CA LEU A 195 3.27 -13.28 -2.35
C LEU A 195 1.87 -12.77 -2.05
N GLY A 196 1.12 -13.47 -1.19
CA GLY A 196 -0.24 -13.10 -0.75
C GLY A 196 -1.32 -13.78 -1.57
N ASN A 197 -1.76 -14.97 -1.13
CA ASN A 197 -2.70 -15.81 -1.88
C ASN A 197 -4.15 -15.68 -1.42
N SER A 198 -4.43 -14.95 -0.33
CA SER A 198 -5.76 -14.73 0.21
C SER A 198 -6.40 -13.46 -0.36
N GLU A 199 -7.72 -13.40 -0.41
CA GLU A 199 -8.48 -12.20 -0.74
C GLU A 199 -8.36 -11.08 0.31
N TRP A 200 -7.81 -11.38 1.47
CA TRP A 200 -7.69 -10.46 2.60
C TRP A 200 -6.24 -10.12 2.97
N THR A 201 -5.28 -10.92 2.51
CA THR A 201 -3.86 -10.78 2.85
C THR A 201 -3.15 -9.85 1.87
N GLY A 202 -2.74 -8.68 2.34
CA GLY A 202 -1.83 -7.78 1.63
C GLY A 202 -0.40 -7.90 2.16
N VAL A 203 0.52 -7.14 1.59
CA VAL A 203 1.87 -6.95 2.11
C VAL A 203 2.02 -5.53 2.62
N THR A 204 2.50 -5.38 3.85
CA THR A 204 2.60 -4.07 4.52
C THR A 204 4.02 -3.53 4.58
N ASP A 205 5.02 -4.41 4.56
CA ASP A 205 6.42 -4.01 4.59
C ASP A 205 7.30 -4.99 3.83
N ILE A 206 8.42 -4.52 3.31
CA ILE A 206 9.42 -5.31 2.59
C ILE A 206 10.80 -4.73 2.83
N MET A 207 11.80 -5.59 3.01
CA MET A 207 13.20 -5.25 3.16
C MET A 207 14.07 -6.17 2.32
N ILE A 208 15.15 -5.59 1.77
CA ILE A 208 16.16 -6.31 0.99
C ILE A 208 17.49 -6.32 1.76
N ASP A 209 18.21 -7.44 1.76
CA ASP A 209 19.56 -7.48 2.34
C ASP A 209 20.50 -6.61 1.48
N PRO A 210 21.17 -5.61 2.07
CA PRO A 210 22.00 -4.69 1.30
C PRO A 210 23.22 -5.36 0.63
N ARG A 211 23.57 -6.57 1.04
CA ARG A 211 24.70 -7.36 0.49
C ARG A 211 24.28 -8.33 -0.61
N ASN A 212 22.99 -8.72 -0.58
CA ASN A 212 22.43 -9.70 -1.51
C ASN A 212 20.99 -9.36 -1.84
N PRO A 213 20.70 -8.75 -2.99
CA PRO A 213 19.35 -8.37 -3.37
C PRO A 213 18.38 -9.53 -3.63
N ASP A 214 18.87 -10.77 -3.73
CA ASP A 214 18.00 -11.94 -3.80
C ASP A 214 17.43 -12.33 -2.44
N LEU A 215 18.03 -11.86 -1.34
CA LEU A 215 17.54 -12.10 0.01
C LEU A 215 16.58 -11.01 0.44
N ILE A 216 15.29 -11.36 0.50
CA ILE A 216 14.21 -10.42 0.74
C ILE A 216 13.34 -10.91 1.90
N TYR A 217 12.88 -9.97 2.72
CA TYR A 217 11.91 -10.20 3.79
C TYR A 217 10.64 -9.40 3.50
N ALA A 218 9.49 -10.01 3.75
CA ALA A 218 8.20 -9.36 3.57
C ALA A 218 7.28 -9.62 4.76
N ALA A 219 6.55 -8.61 5.19
CA ALA A 219 5.52 -8.72 6.21
C ALA A 219 4.14 -8.72 5.54
N THR A 220 3.40 -9.81 5.70
CA THR A 220 2.01 -9.90 5.25
C THR A 220 1.05 -9.42 6.32
N TRP A 221 -0.13 -8.98 5.92
CA TRP A 221 -1.14 -8.46 6.84
C TRP A 221 -2.56 -8.73 6.35
N ASP A 222 -3.34 -9.43 7.16
CA ASP A 222 -4.78 -9.56 6.99
C ASP A 222 -5.47 -8.31 7.52
N ARG A 223 -6.13 -7.57 6.62
CA ARG A 223 -6.74 -6.30 6.94
C ARG A 223 -8.05 -6.11 6.21
N HIS A 224 -9.10 -5.79 6.94
CA HIS A 224 -10.32 -5.25 6.33
C HIS A 224 -11.18 -4.50 7.35
N ARG A 225 -12.10 -3.73 6.83
CA ARG A 225 -13.03 -2.92 7.61
C ARG A 225 -14.45 -3.07 7.10
N THR A 226 -15.39 -3.07 8.02
CA THR A 226 -16.80 -2.82 7.77
C THR A 226 -17.23 -1.58 8.55
N VAL A 227 -18.49 -1.15 8.39
CA VAL A 227 -19.03 -0.05 9.19
C VAL A 227 -18.98 -0.37 10.69
N ALA A 228 -19.23 -1.63 11.05
CA ALA A 228 -19.30 -2.09 12.45
C ALA A 228 -17.96 -2.53 13.03
N ALA A 229 -17.03 -3.07 12.21
CA ALA A 229 -15.85 -3.74 12.71
C ALA A 229 -14.58 -3.39 11.91
N TYR A 230 -13.44 -3.50 12.59
CA TYR A 230 -12.12 -3.46 11.99
C TYR A 230 -11.37 -4.76 12.34
N MET A 231 -10.94 -5.46 11.30
CA MET A 231 -10.08 -6.64 11.39
C MET A 231 -8.67 -6.20 10.99
N GLY A 232 -7.80 -6.09 11.97
CA GLY A 232 -6.41 -5.62 11.79
C GLY A 232 -5.38 -6.71 12.02
N GLY A 233 -5.74 -7.96 11.75
CA GLY A 233 -4.88 -9.12 11.86
C GLY A 233 -5.64 -10.39 11.51
N GLY A 234 -4.92 -11.47 11.28
CA GLY A 234 -5.51 -12.74 10.92
C GLY A 234 -4.47 -13.81 10.58
N PRO A 235 -4.93 -14.99 10.14
CA PRO A 235 -4.05 -16.14 9.88
C PRO A 235 -3.10 -15.94 8.69
N GLY A 236 -3.37 -14.97 7.80
CA GLY A 236 -2.49 -14.64 6.70
C GLY A 236 -1.41 -13.60 7.05
N SER A 237 -1.41 -13.06 8.29
CA SER A 237 -0.38 -12.14 8.75
C SER A 237 0.86 -12.91 9.22
N GLY A 238 2.03 -12.54 8.73
CA GLY A 238 3.29 -13.21 9.10
C GLY A 238 4.51 -12.55 8.47
N ILE A 239 5.69 -13.09 8.79
CA ILE A 239 6.96 -12.69 8.20
C ILE A 239 7.40 -13.77 7.23
N HIS A 240 7.77 -13.38 6.03
CA HIS A 240 8.19 -14.28 4.96
C HIS A 240 9.60 -13.92 4.48
N LYS A 241 10.35 -14.93 4.06
CA LYS A 241 11.69 -14.81 3.51
C LYS A 241 11.76 -15.44 2.12
N SER A 242 12.39 -14.74 1.21
CA SER A 242 12.81 -15.23 -0.11
C SER A 242 14.32 -15.20 -0.20
N GLU A 243 14.90 -16.16 -0.90
CA GLU A 243 16.34 -16.27 -1.17
C GLU A 243 16.63 -16.30 -2.69
N ASP A 244 15.60 -15.99 -3.50
CA ASP A 244 15.63 -16.02 -4.97
C ASP A 244 15.04 -14.75 -5.61
N GLY A 245 15.20 -13.60 -4.94
CA GLY A 245 14.73 -12.33 -5.46
C GLY A 245 13.20 -12.20 -5.45
N GLY A 246 12.51 -12.91 -4.55
CA GLY A 246 11.05 -12.82 -4.39
C GLY A 246 10.27 -13.73 -5.34
N GLU A 247 10.89 -14.78 -5.90
CA GLU A 247 10.19 -15.76 -6.72
C GLU A 247 9.44 -16.77 -5.86
N THR A 248 10.10 -17.29 -4.81
CA THR A 248 9.51 -18.19 -3.83
C THR A 248 9.67 -17.66 -2.41
N TRP A 249 8.74 -18.06 -1.53
CA TRP A 249 8.63 -17.54 -0.18
C TRP A 249 8.42 -18.65 0.83
N ARG A 250 9.07 -18.55 1.98
CA ARG A 250 8.78 -19.37 3.15
C ARG A 250 8.43 -18.50 4.34
N GLU A 251 7.50 -18.93 5.14
CA GLU A 251 7.11 -18.25 6.37
C GLU A 251 8.14 -18.51 7.48
N LEU A 252 8.44 -17.47 8.26
CA LEU A 252 9.34 -17.51 9.41
C LEU A 252 8.49 -17.63 10.68
N THR A 253 8.56 -18.79 11.36
CA THR A 253 7.68 -19.08 12.50
C THR A 253 8.42 -19.34 13.80
N ASN A 254 9.73 -19.64 13.75
CA ASN A 254 10.51 -20.04 14.92
C ASN A 254 10.76 -18.85 15.86
N GLY A 255 10.10 -18.83 17.02
CA GLY A 255 10.14 -17.73 18.01
C GLY A 255 9.17 -16.58 17.72
N ILE A 256 8.37 -16.67 16.67
CA ILE A 256 7.24 -15.78 16.38
C ILE A 256 5.99 -16.30 17.13
N PRO A 257 5.10 -15.41 17.67
CA PRO A 257 3.86 -15.86 18.29
C PRO A 257 2.99 -16.65 17.32
N LYS A 258 2.32 -17.68 17.84
CA LYS A 258 1.43 -18.56 17.07
C LYS A 258 -0.02 -18.06 16.98
N SER A 259 -0.32 -16.94 17.61
CA SER A 259 -1.62 -16.27 17.53
C SER A 259 -1.82 -15.62 16.17
N ASN A 260 -3.03 -15.17 15.87
CA ASN A 260 -3.26 -14.28 14.73
C ASN A 260 -2.47 -12.99 14.94
N LEU A 261 -1.56 -12.70 14.02
CA LEU A 261 -0.74 -11.50 14.07
C LEU A 261 -1.47 -10.32 13.43
N GLY A 262 -1.19 -9.13 13.93
CA GLY A 262 -1.61 -7.87 13.36
C GLY A 262 -0.59 -7.33 12.36
N LYS A 263 -0.46 -6.01 12.32
CA LYS A 263 0.53 -5.33 11.46
C LYS A 263 1.94 -5.59 11.96
N ILE A 264 2.86 -5.80 11.04
CA ILE A 264 4.28 -6.07 11.34
C ILE A 264 5.12 -5.06 10.55
N GLY A 265 6.01 -4.35 11.26
CA GLY A 265 7.08 -3.57 10.64
C GLY A 265 8.40 -4.32 10.81
N ILE A 266 9.21 -4.39 9.76
CA ILE A 266 10.49 -5.09 9.75
C ILE A 266 11.64 -4.14 9.43
N ALA A 267 12.83 -4.43 9.97
CA ALA A 267 14.04 -3.64 9.69
C ALA A 267 15.29 -4.52 9.74
N ILE A 268 16.22 -4.27 8.82
CA ILE A 268 17.53 -4.93 8.77
C ILE A 268 18.57 -3.97 9.36
N SER A 269 19.48 -4.49 10.19
CA SER A 269 20.59 -3.68 10.72
C SER A 269 21.59 -3.33 9.61
N TYR A 270 21.91 -2.05 9.47
CA TYR A 270 22.94 -1.60 8.52
C TYR A 270 24.34 -2.10 8.90
N GLN A 271 24.65 -2.15 10.21
CA GLN A 271 25.96 -2.55 10.70
C GLN A 271 26.15 -4.07 10.68
N LYS A 272 25.07 -4.82 10.89
CA LYS A 272 25.06 -6.28 10.94
C LYS A 272 23.83 -6.83 10.21
N PRO A 273 23.85 -6.94 8.88
CA PRO A 273 22.64 -7.33 8.13
C PRO A 273 22.11 -8.74 8.39
N ASP A 274 22.82 -9.58 9.15
CA ASP A 274 22.29 -10.83 9.67
C ASP A 274 21.33 -10.62 10.85
N VAL A 275 21.33 -9.40 11.43
CA VAL A 275 20.41 -8.99 12.50
C VAL A 275 19.21 -8.30 11.91
N ILE A 276 18.03 -8.85 12.20
CA ILE A 276 16.75 -8.36 11.74
C ILE A 276 15.86 -8.10 12.95
N TYR A 277 15.07 -7.05 12.86
CA TYR A 277 14.10 -6.67 13.87
C TYR A 277 12.70 -6.71 13.29
N ALA A 278 11.72 -7.04 14.13
CA ALA A 278 10.31 -7.00 13.79
C ALA A 278 9.50 -6.39 14.95
N ALA A 279 8.72 -5.38 14.65
CA ALA A 279 7.69 -4.88 15.55
C ALA A 279 6.38 -5.60 15.21
N ILE A 280 5.98 -6.54 16.05
CA ILE A 280 4.84 -7.45 15.83
C ILE A 280 3.69 -7.05 16.73
N GLU A 281 2.52 -6.81 16.16
CA GLU A 281 1.27 -6.66 16.87
C GLU A 281 0.58 -8.04 16.99
N GLU A 282 0.11 -8.40 18.17
CA GLU A 282 -0.69 -9.59 18.43
C GLU A 282 -2.16 -9.23 18.67
N ASP A 283 -2.39 -8.22 19.50
CA ASP A 283 -3.65 -7.52 19.66
C ASP A 283 -3.34 -6.08 20.11
N ARG A 284 -4.35 -5.27 20.36
CA ARG A 284 -4.15 -3.84 20.68
C ARG A 284 -3.17 -3.55 21.83
N THR A 285 -2.98 -4.50 22.72
CA THR A 285 -2.19 -4.35 23.96
C THR A 285 -1.08 -5.38 24.08
N LYS A 286 -1.02 -6.32 23.15
CA LYS A 286 -0.01 -7.37 23.09
C LYS A 286 0.85 -7.23 21.85
N GLY A 287 1.94 -7.98 21.86
CA GLY A 287 2.94 -7.92 20.81
C GLY A 287 4.29 -7.50 21.38
N GLY A 288 5.14 -6.91 20.55
CA GLY A 288 6.46 -6.44 20.97
C GLY A 288 7.44 -6.31 19.84
N VAL A 289 8.68 -5.99 20.21
CA VAL A 289 9.80 -5.97 19.29
C VAL A 289 10.60 -7.26 19.43
N TYR A 290 10.82 -7.93 18.32
CA TYR A 290 11.55 -9.18 18.20
C TYR A 290 12.86 -8.93 17.44
N ARG A 291 13.88 -9.73 17.74
CA ARG A 291 15.18 -9.70 17.06
C ARG A 291 15.58 -11.12 16.64
N SER A 292 16.02 -11.24 15.41
CA SER A 292 16.78 -12.37 14.89
C SER A 292 18.25 -11.97 14.74
N THR A 293 19.18 -12.92 14.94
CA THR A 293 20.61 -12.73 14.70
C THR A 293 21.17 -13.71 13.66
N ASP A 294 20.28 -14.44 12.99
CA ASP A 294 20.56 -15.53 12.07
C ASP A 294 19.74 -15.42 10.77
N LYS A 295 19.57 -14.21 10.26
CA LYS A 295 18.83 -13.92 9.01
C LYS A 295 17.37 -14.40 9.05
N GLY A 296 16.73 -14.30 10.23
CA GLY A 296 15.32 -14.63 10.41
C GLY A 296 15.04 -16.11 10.73
N GLU A 297 16.06 -16.97 10.87
CA GLU A 297 15.83 -18.39 11.14
C GLU A 297 15.26 -18.63 12.55
N SER A 298 15.61 -17.77 13.50
CA SER A 298 15.03 -17.77 14.83
C SER A 298 14.83 -16.36 15.37
N TRP A 299 13.79 -16.18 16.20
CA TRP A 299 13.41 -14.90 16.75
C TRP A 299 13.29 -14.94 18.27
N LYS A 300 13.74 -13.86 18.90
CA LYS A 300 13.64 -13.66 20.34
C LYS A 300 12.94 -12.33 20.61
N LYS A 301 11.93 -12.37 21.49
CA LYS A 301 11.26 -11.16 21.96
C LYS A 301 12.23 -10.34 22.84
N MET A 302 12.44 -9.09 22.48
CA MET A 302 13.36 -8.18 23.15
C MET A 302 12.63 -7.17 24.05
N SER A 303 11.39 -6.81 23.65
CA SER A 303 10.61 -5.78 24.34
C SER A 303 9.12 -6.08 24.22
N ASN A 304 8.33 -5.63 25.19
CA ASN A 304 6.88 -5.60 25.11
C ASN A 304 6.34 -4.28 24.49
N THR A 305 7.22 -3.51 23.87
CA THR A 305 6.82 -2.26 23.23
C THR A 305 5.89 -2.55 22.06
N VAL A 306 4.70 -2.00 22.13
CA VAL A 306 3.71 -1.99 21.05
C VAL A 306 3.57 -0.56 20.55
N SER A 307 3.05 -0.38 19.36
CA SER A 307 2.97 0.92 18.70
C SER A 307 2.00 1.94 19.35
N GLY A 308 1.60 1.67 20.60
CA GLY A 308 0.77 2.57 21.41
C GLY A 308 -0.73 2.43 21.13
N GLY A 309 -1.57 3.05 21.96
CA GLY A 309 -3.01 2.79 22.14
C GLY A 309 -3.94 3.01 20.93
N THR A 310 -3.42 3.22 19.74
CA THR A 310 -4.20 3.36 18.51
C THR A 310 -4.28 2.06 17.70
N GLY A 311 -3.51 1.00 18.09
CA GLY A 311 -3.44 -0.24 17.34
C GLY A 311 -2.96 -0.03 15.88
N PRO A 312 -3.25 -0.97 14.96
CA PRO A 312 -2.78 -0.94 13.57
C PRO A 312 -3.52 0.09 12.70
N HIS A 313 -4.18 1.08 13.29
CA HIS A 313 -4.85 2.14 12.55
C HIS A 313 -3.89 3.05 11.81
N TYR A 314 -2.67 3.16 12.33
CA TYR A 314 -1.63 4.02 11.77
C TYR A 314 -0.43 3.21 11.28
N TYR A 315 0.67 3.92 11.07
CA TYR A 315 1.95 3.34 10.70
C TYR A 315 2.38 2.36 11.79
N GLN A 316 3.19 1.50 11.62
CA GLN A 316 3.94 0.64 12.53
C GLN A 316 5.20 0.27 11.79
N GLU A 317 5.92 1.31 11.40
CA GLU A 317 7.12 1.17 10.61
C GLU A 317 8.31 1.16 11.54
N LEU A 318 9.20 0.22 11.30
CA LEU A 318 10.39 0.04 12.10
C LEU A 318 11.62 0.41 11.27
N TYR A 319 12.49 1.20 11.85
CA TYR A 319 13.75 1.62 11.22
C TYR A 319 14.91 1.32 12.15
N THR A 320 16.05 0.91 11.56
CA THR A 320 17.34 0.81 12.26
C THR A 320 18.16 2.06 12.00
N SER A 321 18.93 2.48 12.99
CA SER A 321 19.90 3.56 12.80
C SER A 321 20.99 3.13 11.82
N PRO A 322 21.36 3.96 10.83
CA PRO A 322 22.54 3.70 10.01
C PRO A 322 23.85 3.95 10.74
N HIS A 323 23.82 4.58 11.92
CA HIS A 323 25.00 5.05 12.66
C HIS A 323 25.28 4.25 13.94
N GLU A 324 24.24 3.66 14.55
CA GLU A 324 24.35 3.00 15.84
C GLU A 324 23.67 1.63 15.81
N PHE A 325 24.41 0.57 16.15
CA PHE A 325 23.87 -0.78 16.23
C PHE A 325 22.84 -0.91 17.37
N ASP A 326 21.76 -1.67 17.15
CA ASP A 326 20.62 -1.86 18.06
C ASP A 326 19.80 -0.58 18.36
N ARG A 327 20.12 0.55 17.72
CA ARG A 327 19.27 1.75 17.80
C ARG A 327 18.12 1.60 16.80
N LEU A 328 16.90 1.56 17.34
CA LEU A 328 15.66 1.38 16.58
C LEU A 328 14.77 2.62 16.74
N TYR A 329 14.00 2.89 15.71
CA TYR A 329 12.91 3.88 15.70
C TYR A 329 11.63 3.19 15.24
N LEU A 330 10.61 3.20 16.11
CA LEU A 330 9.28 2.72 15.78
C LEU A 330 8.37 3.93 15.54
N MET A 331 7.94 4.05 14.30
CA MET A 331 7.09 5.14 13.84
C MET A 331 5.62 4.77 14.03
N ASN A 332 4.91 5.64 14.73
CA ASN A 332 3.46 5.59 14.86
C ASN A 332 2.96 7.03 15.15
N VAL A 333 1.94 7.21 15.97
CA VAL A 333 1.53 8.54 16.49
C VAL A 333 2.68 9.23 17.25
N HIS A 334 3.46 8.44 17.95
CA HIS A 334 4.70 8.87 18.58
C HIS A 334 5.88 8.11 17.99
N ILE A 335 7.02 8.77 17.88
CA ILE A 335 8.27 8.10 17.54
C ILE A 335 8.83 7.52 18.84
N LEU A 336 8.94 6.19 18.89
CA LEU A 336 9.58 5.48 19.99
C LEU A 336 11.00 5.09 19.57
N THR A 337 11.94 5.16 20.48
CA THR A 337 13.34 4.79 20.22
C THR A 337 13.83 3.78 21.27
N SER A 338 14.63 2.81 20.82
CA SER A 338 15.36 1.92 21.74
C SER A 338 16.43 2.72 22.49
N LYS A 339 16.74 2.23 23.68
CA LYS A 339 17.83 2.78 24.51
C LYS A 339 19.08 1.96 24.31
#